data_0e011d161c75b3be6239dfd61ff176f8
#
_entry.id   0e011d161c75b3be6239dfd61ff176f8
#
_cell.length_a   1.000
_cell.length_b   1.000
_cell.length_c   1.000
_cell.angle_alpha   90.00
_cell.angle_beta   90.00
_cell.angle_gamma   90.00
#
_symmetry.space_group_name_H-M   'P 1'
#
loop_
_entity.id
_entity.type
_entity.pdbx_description
1 polymer ?
#
loop_
_entity_poly.entity_id
_entity_poly.type
_entity_poly.pdbx_seq_one_letter_code
_entity_poly.pdbx_strand_id
1 'polypeptide(L)'
;MQQILILGGGAAGLAAALAAAQTTEGRAHITVLDKNAKVGKKLLATGNGRCNLDNRDITPERYFTSSPKALRRLLSAVDEAAPLAWFESLGLYPRTDEAGRVYPYSNQAADVLALLEHHLSRLGVEVRTGCTVQNLSQSRGGYAVQIETEAGRETLRADAVICAMGGDAGPQFGTDGFGTRFAAQCGGRMAPLYPCLTALQCAHPRKPLAGIRAKGCASLLDGADGRVLAREMGEVQFTEYGLSGICIMQLSGLLAPGRGPKRPVVALDLFPALSETELTALFAQRVGLLGSEAAEFWLGLLPAKLGRALWADAGLPENARALPASAWPKLAATAKCWRFEGLTPCGWKQAQTTGGGLLLDEVEDDFQFKGCPGLYFVGETLDCAGSCGGYNLHWAFGSGIIAGRAAAKLRKKKK
;
A
#
# COMPACT_ATOMS: atom_id res chain seq x y z
N MET A 1 -4.01 -4.74 -37.90
CA MET A 1 -3.59 -3.88 -36.76
C MET A 1 -3.50 -4.75 -35.53
N GLN A 2 -2.48 -4.59 -34.71
CA GLN A 2 -2.30 -5.33 -33.46
C GLN A 2 -3.41 -4.94 -32.48
N GLN A 3 -3.95 -5.92 -31.73
CA GLN A 3 -4.97 -5.70 -30.71
C GLN A 3 -4.35 -5.89 -29.33
N ILE A 4 -4.37 -4.84 -28.49
CA ILE A 4 -3.85 -4.87 -27.12
C ILE A 4 -4.99 -4.55 -26.16
N LEU A 5 -5.32 -5.49 -25.27
CA LEU A 5 -6.32 -5.29 -24.23
C LEU A 5 -5.63 -5.08 -22.87
N ILE A 6 -6.06 -4.03 -22.16
CA ILE A 6 -5.66 -3.75 -20.79
C ILE A 6 -6.86 -4.00 -19.89
N LEU A 7 -6.75 -4.94 -18.98
CA LEU A 7 -7.77 -5.32 -18.02
C LEU A 7 -7.57 -4.55 -16.71
N GLY A 8 -8.42 -3.57 -16.46
CA GLY A 8 -8.36 -2.65 -15.32
C GLY A 8 -7.82 -1.26 -15.66
N GLY A 9 -8.66 -0.24 -15.45
CA GLY A 9 -8.35 1.19 -15.64
C GLY A 9 -7.82 1.87 -14.37
N GLY A 10 -6.99 1.15 -13.57
CA GLY A 10 -6.25 1.70 -12.42
C GLY A 10 -4.92 2.33 -12.83
N ALA A 11 -4.09 2.70 -11.85
CA ALA A 11 -2.78 3.33 -12.09
C ALA A 11 -1.91 2.56 -13.09
N ALA A 12 -1.70 1.26 -12.86
CA ALA A 12 -0.89 0.42 -13.73
C ALA A 12 -1.50 0.26 -15.15
N GLY A 13 -2.82 0.10 -15.25
CA GLY A 13 -3.49 -0.10 -16.54
C GLY A 13 -3.49 1.15 -17.41
N LEU A 14 -3.75 2.33 -16.83
CA LEU A 14 -3.71 3.60 -17.56
C LEU A 14 -2.30 3.91 -18.05
N ALA A 15 -1.28 3.66 -17.21
CA ALA A 15 0.12 3.81 -17.61
C ALA A 15 0.51 2.82 -18.72
N ALA A 16 0.07 1.56 -18.62
CA ALA A 16 0.34 0.55 -19.65
C ALA A 16 -0.31 0.93 -20.98
N ALA A 17 -1.57 1.36 -20.97
CA ALA A 17 -2.28 1.79 -22.18
C ALA A 17 -1.59 2.96 -22.87
N LEU A 18 -1.21 3.97 -22.10
CA LEU A 18 -0.55 5.16 -22.62
C LEU A 18 0.85 4.84 -23.16
N ALA A 19 1.65 4.06 -22.43
CA ALA A 19 2.97 3.63 -22.86
C ALA A 19 2.92 2.76 -24.13
N ALA A 20 1.91 1.88 -24.25
CA ALA A 20 1.68 1.10 -25.45
C ALA A 20 1.30 2.01 -26.64
N ALA A 21 0.41 2.98 -26.45
CA ALA A 21 0.00 3.93 -27.48
C ALA A 21 1.17 4.78 -28.00
N GLN A 22 1.99 5.30 -27.08
CA GLN A 22 3.21 6.04 -27.43
C GLN A 22 4.19 5.18 -28.24
N THR A 23 4.35 3.90 -27.88
CA THR A 23 5.30 2.99 -28.56
C THR A 23 4.79 2.53 -29.94
N THR A 24 3.48 2.35 -30.10
CA THR A 24 2.91 1.85 -31.35
C THR A 24 2.69 2.94 -32.40
N GLU A 25 2.62 4.22 -31.99
CA GLU A 25 2.41 5.37 -32.89
C GLU A 25 1.21 5.13 -33.85
N GLY A 26 0.08 4.66 -33.30
CA GLY A 26 -1.12 4.36 -34.09
C GLY A 26 -1.14 3.02 -34.85
N ARG A 27 -0.09 2.19 -34.72
CA ARG A 27 -0.05 0.86 -35.39
C ARG A 27 -0.78 -0.25 -34.66
N ALA A 28 -1.31 0.03 -33.47
CA ALA A 28 -2.13 -0.90 -32.69
C ALA A 28 -3.46 -0.27 -32.31
N HIS A 29 -4.46 -1.12 -32.10
CA HIS A 29 -5.70 -0.75 -31.42
C HIS A 29 -5.56 -1.14 -29.95
N ILE A 30 -5.71 -0.18 -29.07
CA ILE A 30 -5.51 -0.35 -27.63
C ILE A 30 -6.83 -0.05 -26.93
N THR A 31 -7.33 -1.01 -26.15
CA THR A 31 -8.56 -0.89 -25.41
C THR A 31 -8.33 -1.15 -23.93
N VAL A 32 -8.74 -0.21 -23.07
CA VAL A 32 -8.79 -0.37 -21.61
C VAL A 32 -10.20 -0.81 -21.23
N LEU A 33 -10.31 -1.88 -20.45
CA LEU A 33 -11.57 -2.39 -19.91
C LEU A 33 -11.60 -2.16 -18.39
N ASP A 34 -12.64 -1.48 -17.90
CA ASP A 34 -12.86 -1.32 -16.46
C ASP A 34 -14.32 -1.62 -16.10
N LYS A 35 -14.55 -2.34 -15.00
CA LYS A 35 -15.90 -2.66 -14.54
C LYS A 35 -16.64 -1.48 -13.88
N ASN A 36 -15.89 -0.51 -13.37
CA ASN A 36 -16.48 0.70 -12.81
C ASN A 36 -17.01 1.61 -13.91
N ALA A 37 -17.92 2.51 -13.58
CA ALA A 37 -18.42 3.54 -14.50
C ALA A 37 -17.37 4.62 -14.84
N LYS A 38 -16.26 4.69 -14.10
CA LYS A 38 -15.12 5.61 -14.33
C LYS A 38 -13.82 4.90 -13.95
N VAL A 39 -12.79 5.14 -14.75
CA VAL A 39 -11.41 4.66 -14.46
C VAL A 39 -10.76 5.43 -13.29
N GLY A 40 -9.64 4.95 -12.76
CA GLY A 40 -8.84 5.64 -11.78
C GLY A 40 -9.44 5.75 -10.37
N LYS A 41 -10.51 5.04 -10.04
CA LYS A 41 -11.27 5.19 -8.78
C LYS A 41 -10.38 5.02 -7.53
N LYS A 42 -9.49 4.01 -7.51
CA LYS A 42 -8.53 3.83 -6.40
C LYS A 42 -7.42 4.88 -6.44
N LEU A 43 -6.97 5.31 -7.62
CA LEU A 43 -5.95 6.36 -7.80
C LEU A 43 -6.40 7.68 -7.15
N LEU A 44 -7.67 8.07 -7.36
CA LEU A 44 -8.24 9.29 -6.76
C LEU A 44 -8.22 9.32 -5.23
N ALA A 45 -8.22 8.15 -4.56
CA ALA A 45 -8.18 8.04 -3.11
C ALA A 45 -6.75 8.04 -2.53
N THR A 46 -5.72 7.87 -3.38
CA THR A 46 -4.33 7.76 -2.92
C THR A 46 -3.81 9.07 -2.32
N GLY A 47 -2.95 8.97 -1.29
CA GLY A 47 -2.38 10.13 -0.62
C GLY A 47 -3.43 11.08 -0.03
N ASN A 48 -4.58 10.58 0.42
CA ASN A 48 -5.74 11.40 0.86
C ASN A 48 -6.21 12.36 -0.24
N GLY A 49 -6.36 11.87 -1.47
CA GLY A 49 -6.80 12.66 -2.62
C GLY A 49 -5.71 13.48 -3.30
N ARG A 50 -4.44 13.34 -2.86
CA ARG A 50 -3.30 14.11 -3.41
C ARG A 50 -2.47 13.37 -4.43
N CYS A 51 -2.60 12.04 -4.53
CA CYS A 51 -1.78 11.15 -5.36
C CYS A 51 -0.29 11.20 -5.02
N ASN A 52 0.16 10.38 -4.08
CA ASN A 52 1.58 10.22 -3.80
C ASN A 52 2.22 9.35 -4.88
N LEU A 53 2.67 10.00 -5.96
CA LEU A 53 3.12 9.37 -7.22
C LEU A 53 4.34 8.47 -7.06
N ASP A 54 5.28 8.89 -6.18
CA ASP A 54 6.62 8.33 -6.12
C ASP A 54 7.28 8.66 -4.78
N ASN A 55 8.49 8.13 -4.57
CA ASN A 55 9.37 8.50 -3.47
C ASN A 55 10.81 8.66 -3.96
N ARG A 56 11.59 9.51 -3.29
CA ARG A 56 13.02 9.68 -3.61
C ARG A 56 13.91 8.56 -3.04
N ASP A 57 13.38 7.77 -2.10
CA ASP A 57 14.08 6.65 -1.43
C ASP A 57 13.51 5.31 -1.89
N ILE A 58 13.58 5.03 -3.20
CA ILE A 58 13.14 3.75 -3.76
C ILE A 58 14.22 2.70 -3.51
N THR A 59 13.97 1.79 -2.57
CA THR A 59 14.85 0.67 -2.24
C THR A 59 14.06 -0.62 -2.05
N PRO A 60 14.66 -1.81 -2.28
CA PRO A 60 13.96 -3.09 -2.09
C PRO A 60 13.42 -3.31 -0.68
N GLU A 61 14.05 -2.71 0.33
CA GLU A 61 13.69 -2.81 1.74
C GLU A 61 12.34 -2.11 2.04
N ARG A 62 11.86 -1.26 1.13
CA ARG A 62 10.55 -0.61 1.21
C ARG A 62 9.40 -1.47 0.73
N TYR A 63 9.67 -2.69 0.27
CA TYR A 63 8.66 -3.58 -0.31
C TYR A 63 8.54 -4.89 0.44
N PHE A 64 7.31 -5.37 0.59
CA PHE A 64 6.96 -6.65 1.18
C PHE A 64 6.69 -7.66 0.05
N THR A 65 7.49 -8.72 -0.03
CA THR A 65 7.39 -9.75 -1.05
C THR A 65 7.91 -11.09 -0.54
N SER A 66 7.49 -12.17 -1.19
CA SER A 66 8.04 -13.53 -1.00
C SER A 66 9.24 -13.79 -1.91
N SER A 67 9.49 -12.91 -2.90
CA SER A 67 10.49 -13.07 -3.97
C SER A 67 11.54 -11.96 -3.95
N PRO A 68 12.37 -11.80 -2.91
CA PRO A 68 13.27 -10.64 -2.77
C PRO A 68 14.34 -10.54 -3.85
N LYS A 69 14.76 -11.67 -4.45
CA LYS A 69 15.71 -11.65 -5.57
C LYS A 69 15.05 -11.12 -6.85
N ALA A 70 13.86 -11.62 -7.16
CA ALA A 70 13.09 -11.16 -8.31
C ALA A 70 12.67 -9.68 -8.13
N LEU A 71 12.34 -9.26 -6.90
CA LEU A 71 12.05 -7.85 -6.61
C LEU A 71 13.22 -6.94 -7.02
N ARG A 72 14.44 -7.22 -6.61
CA ARG A 72 15.61 -6.37 -6.96
C ARG A 72 15.78 -6.23 -8.46
N ARG A 73 15.64 -7.33 -9.20
CA ARG A 73 15.72 -7.34 -10.67
C ARG A 73 14.62 -6.51 -11.32
N LEU A 74 13.37 -6.72 -10.92
CA LEU A 74 12.23 -6.00 -11.49
C LEU A 74 12.17 -4.54 -11.05
N LEU A 75 12.59 -4.24 -9.82
CA LEU A 75 12.63 -2.86 -9.33
C LEU A 75 13.68 -2.05 -10.10
N SER A 76 14.85 -2.63 -10.41
CA SER A 76 15.85 -1.98 -11.29
C SER A 76 15.26 -1.66 -12.66
N ALA A 77 14.48 -2.58 -13.26
CA ALA A 77 13.80 -2.31 -14.52
C ALA A 77 12.74 -1.21 -14.41
N VAL A 78 12.03 -1.14 -13.29
CA VAL A 78 11.06 -0.07 -12.99
C VAL A 78 11.77 1.28 -12.84
N ASP A 79 12.90 1.32 -12.14
CA ASP A 79 13.71 2.55 -11.98
C ASP A 79 14.24 3.03 -13.34
N GLU A 80 14.70 2.12 -14.21
CA GLU A 80 15.12 2.42 -15.58
C GLU A 80 13.97 2.94 -16.45
N ALA A 81 12.74 2.49 -16.21
CA ALA A 81 11.54 3.02 -16.89
C ALA A 81 11.23 4.47 -16.50
N ALA A 82 11.82 4.94 -15.38
CA ALA A 82 11.75 6.29 -14.85
C ALA A 82 10.32 6.86 -14.79
N PRO A 83 9.42 6.29 -13.95
CA PRO A 83 8.01 6.68 -13.94
C PRO A 83 7.79 8.18 -13.73
N LEU A 84 8.61 8.81 -12.88
CA LEU A 84 8.49 10.24 -12.61
C LEU A 84 8.87 11.09 -13.82
N ALA A 85 10.01 10.79 -14.46
CA ALA A 85 10.43 11.49 -15.68
C ALA A 85 9.42 11.26 -16.84
N TRP A 86 8.80 10.08 -16.88
CA TRP A 86 7.73 9.80 -17.83
C TRP A 86 6.53 10.72 -17.58
N PHE A 87 6.10 10.92 -16.32
CA PHE A 87 5.05 11.88 -15.99
C PHE A 87 5.41 13.32 -16.33
N GLU A 88 6.67 13.73 -16.10
CA GLU A 88 7.17 15.06 -16.47
C GLU A 88 7.09 15.26 -17.99
N SER A 89 7.39 14.23 -18.78
CA SER A 89 7.24 14.27 -20.25
C SER A 89 5.78 14.41 -20.73
N LEU A 90 4.83 14.04 -19.88
CA LEU A 90 3.37 14.26 -20.12
C LEU A 90 2.92 15.67 -19.72
N GLY A 91 3.78 16.45 -19.08
CA GLY A 91 3.44 17.80 -18.59
C GLY A 91 3.07 17.86 -17.11
N LEU A 92 3.24 16.78 -16.35
CA LEU A 92 3.08 16.84 -14.90
C LEU A 92 4.27 17.60 -14.29
N TYR A 93 4.00 18.55 -13.39
CA TYR A 93 5.02 19.20 -12.59
C TYR A 93 5.00 18.61 -11.16
N PRO A 94 6.06 17.89 -10.73
CA PRO A 94 6.10 17.26 -9.43
C PRO A 94 6.63 18.19 -8.34
N ARG A 95 6.28 17.89 -7.09
CA ARG A 95 6.92 18.44 -5.89
C ARG A 95 7.27 17.32 -4.91
N THR A 96 8.38 17.47 -4.22
CA THR A 96 8.83 16.53 -3.19
C THR A 96 8.67 17.18 -1.81
N ASP A 97 8.16 16.42 -0.83
CA ASP A 97 8.12 16.87 0.56
C ASP A 97 9.39 16.44 1.34
N GLU A 98 9.50 16.87 2.59
CA GLU A 98 10.66 16.60 3.46
C GLU A 98 10.91 15.10 3.71
N ALA A 99 9.88 14.26 3.56
CA ALA A 99 9.98 12.82 3.71
C ALA A 99 10.27 12.10 2.37
N GLY A 100 10.63 12.83 1.33
CA GLY A 100 10.95 12.29 0.01
C GLY A 100 9.74 11.87 -0.83
N ARG A 101 8.50 12.09 -0.35
CA ARG A 101 7.28 11.73 -1.06
C ARG A 101 7.01 12.72 -2.19
N VAL A 102 6.67 12.18 -3.36
CA VAL A 102 6.45 12.98 -4.57
C VAL A 102 4.97 13.08 -4.89
N TYR A 103 4.50 14.29 -5.07
CA TYR A 103 3.10 14.62 -5.40
C TYR A 103 3.04 15.49 -6.67
N PRO A 104 1.90 15.55 -7.39
CA PRO A 104 1.69 16.60 -8.39
C PRO A 104 1.74 17.97 -7.70
N TYR A 105 2.19 18.99 -8.39
CA TYR A 105 2.29 20.35 -7.85
C TYR A 105 0.93 20.88 -7.37
N SER A 106 -0.13 20.55 -8.11
CA SER A 106 -1.51 20.86 -7.76
C SER A 106 -1.99 20.18 -6.46
N ASN A 107 -1.29 19.12 -6.02
CA ASN A 107 -1.66 18.35 -4.84
C ASN A 107 -3.03 17.66 -4.95
N GLN A 108 -3.44 17.32 -6.18
CA GLN A 108 -4.73 16.70 -6.46
C GLN A 108 -4.58 15.45 -7.33
N ALA A 109 -5.12 14.32 -6.86
CA ALA A 109 -5.13 13.06 -7.62
C ALA A 109 -6.00 13.17 -8.89
N ALA A 110 -7.01 14.03 -8.86
CA ALA A 110 -7.88 14.28 -10.00
C ALA A 110 -7.11 14.83 -11.20
N ASP A 111 -6.12 15.69 -10.98
CA ASP A 111 -5.33 16.28 -12.06
C ASP A 111 -4.39 15.24 -12.70
N VAL A 112 -3.86 14.31 -11.90
CA VAL A 112 -3.06 13.19 -12.43
C VAL A 112 -3.93 12.30 -13.32
N LEU A 113 -5.14 11.98 -12.89
CA LEU A 113 -6.07 11.18 -13.68
C LEU A 113 -6.47 11.92 -14.97
N ALA A 114 -6.83 13.20 -14.87
CA ALA A 114 -7.22 14.02 -16.02
C ALA A 114 -6.07 14.12 -17.06
N LEU A 115 -4.81 14.24 -16.59
CA LEU A 115 -3.63 14.25 -17.47
C LEU A 115 -3.50 12.92 -18.22
N LEU A 116 -3.65 11.79 -17.56
CA LEU A 116 -3.61 10.46 -18.19
C LEU A 116 -4.75 10.31 -19.22
N GLU A 117 -5.98 10.63 -18.85
CA GLU A 117 -7.16 10.55 -19.73
C GLU A 117 -7.00 11.46 -20.96
N HIS A 118 -6.47 12.67 -20.78
CA HIS A 118 -6.17 13.59 -21.88
C HIS A 118 -5.23 12.96 -22.91
N HIS A 119 -4.10 12.40 -22.49
CA HIS A 119 -3.16 11.77 -23.38
C HIS A 119 -3.66 10.48 -24.02
N LEU A 120 -4.43 9.65 -23.28
CA LEU A 120 -5.07 8.46 -23.83
C LEU A 120 -6.03 8.83 -24.96
N SER A 121 -6.87 9.85 -24.76
CA SER A 121 -7.79 10.36 -25.77
C SER A 121 -7.04 10.89 -27.02
N ARG A 122 -6.01 11.67 -26.81
CA ARG A 122 -5.19 12.22 -27.93
C ARG A 122 -4.50 11.14 -28.75
N LEU A 123 -4.14 10.02 -28.16
CA LEU A 123 -3.50 8.89 -28.85
C LEU A 123 -4.51 7.85 -29.35
N GLY A 124 -5.81 8.12 -29.25
CA GLY A 124 -6.87 7.26 -29.77
C GLY A 124 -7.03 5.94 -29.01
N VAL A 125 -6.68 5.91 -27.72
CA VAL A 125 -6.92 4.74 -26.88
C VAL A 125 -8.41 4.67 -26.55
N GLU A 126 -9.01 3.50 -26.78
CA GLU A 126 -10.39 3.23 -26.41
C GLU A 126 -10.48 2.90 -24.92
N VAL A 127 -11.34 3.60 -24.16
CA VAL A 127 -11.61 3.30 -22.75
C VAL A 127 -13.06 2.86 -22.62
N ARG A 128 -13.28 1.58 -22.30
CA ARG A 128 -14.60 0.96 -22.11
C ARG A 128 -14.84 0.72 -20.63
N THR A 129 -15.78 1.42 -20.05
CA THR A 129 -16.23 1.29 -18.66
C THR A 129 -17.47 0.41 -18.55
N GLY A 130 -17.85 -0.05 -17.35
CA GLY A 130 -18.95 -0.98 -17.15
C GLY A 130 -18.70 -2.37 -17.77
N CYS A 131 -17.42 -2.73 -17.98
CA CYS A 131 -17.00 -3.99 -18.60
C CYS A 131 -16.41 -4.93 -17.58
N THR A 132 -17.16 -5.92 -17.11
CA THR A 132 -16.67 -6.94 -16.17
C THR A 132 -16.01 -8.08 -16.94
N VAL A 133 -14.72 -8.29 -16.72
CA VAL A 133 -14.00 -9.46 -17.27
C VAL A 133 -14.49 -10.72 -16.57
N GLN A 134 -14.95 -11.71 -17.34
CA GLN A 134 -15.45 -12.99 -16.84
C GLN A 134 -14.44 -14.11 -17.02
N ASN A 135 -13.75 -14.13 -18.15
CA ASN A 135 -12.80 -15.17 -18.47
C ASN A 135 -11.77 -14.68 -19.49
N LEU A 136 -10.60 -15.34 -19.48
CA LEU A 136 -9.58 -15.20 -20.50
C LEU A 136 -9.07 -16.59 -20.87
N SER A 137 -8.97 -16.84 -22.14
CA SER A 137 -8.45 -18.11 -22.68
C SER A 137 -7.43 -17.85 -23.78
N GLN A 138 -6.44 -18.70 -23.88
CA GLN A 138 -5.52 -18.68 -24.99
C GLN A 138 -6.24 -19.17 -26.26
N SER A 139 -6.04 -18.49 -27.37
CA SER A 139 -6.61 -18.83 -28.67
C SER A 139 -5.52 -18.91 -29.74
N ARG A 140 -5.86 -19.38 -30.96
CA ARG A 140 -4.91 -19.39 -32.06
C ARG A 140 -4.39 -17.98 -32.35
N GLY A 141 -3.12 -17.73 -31.99
CA GLY A 141 -2.40 -16.48 -32.28
C GLY A 141 -2.67 -15.32 -31.31
N GLY A 142 -3.18 -15.59 -30.09
CA GLY A 142 -3.41 -14.58 -29.08
C GLY A 142 -4.36 -15.04 -27.99
N TYR A 143 -5.25 -14.17 -27.55
CA TYR A 143 -6.15 -14.37 -26.42
C TYR A 143 -7.61 -14.03 -26.79
N ALA A 144 -8.55 -14.70 -26.13
CA ALA A 144 -9.97 -14.37 -26.15
C ALA A 144 -10.39 -13.98 -24.72
N VAL A 145 -10.86 -12.76 -24.56
CA VAL A 145 -11.33 -12.18 -23.29
C VAL A 145 -12.85 -12.09 -23.34
N GLN A 146 -13.52 -12.80 -22.44
CA GLN A 146 -14.97 -12.71 -22.26
C GLN A 146 -15.29 -11.59 -21.27
N ILE A 147 -16.15 -10.69 -21.66
CA ILE A 147 -16.63 -9.59 -20.84
C ILE A 147 -18.15 -9.61 -20.74
N GLU A 148 -18.65 -9.04 -19.65
CA GLU A 148 -20.06 -8.78 -19.43
C GLU A 148 -20.27 -7.28 -19.27
N THR A 149 -21.27 -6.76 -20.01
CA THR A 149 -21.69 -5.34 -20.01
C THR A 149 -23.19 -5.27 -19.81
N GLU A 150 -23.75 -4.09 -19.67
CA GLU A 150 -25.23 -3.90 -19.64
C GLU A 150 -25.90 -4.41 -20.90
N ALA A 151 -25.23 -4.38 -22.06
CA ALA A 151 -25.73 -4.90 -23.31
C ALA A 151 -25.65 -6.43 -23.45
N GLY A 152 -25.01 -7.13 -22.52
CA GLY A 152 -24.84 -8.57 -22.51
C GLY A 152 -23.37 -9.00 -22.57
N ARG A 153 -23.16 -10.28 -22.95
CA ARG A 153 -21.81 -10.90 -23.02
C ARG A 153 -21.20 -10.72 -24.41
N GLU A 154 -19.91 -10.42 -24.39
CA GLU A 154 -19.08 -10.21 -25.57
C GLU A 154 -17.74 -10.93 -25.43
N THR A 155 -17.15 -11.37 -26.54
CA THR A 155 -15.79 -11.93 -26.58
C THR A 155 -14.89 -11.06 -27.43
N LEU A 156 -13.89 -10.47 -26.82
CA LEU A 156 -12.87 -9.68 -27.48
C LEU A 156 -11.64 -10.53 -27.78
N ARG A 157 -11.00 -10.30 -28.94
CA ARG A 157 -9.76 -10.96 -29.31
C ARG A 157 -8.60 -9.98 -29.17
N ALA A 158 -7.45 -10.48 -28.67
CA ALA A 158 -6.25 -9.69 -28.50
C ALA A 158 -4.99 -10.46 -28.88
N ASP A 159 -4.01 -9.74 -29.41
CA ASP A 159 -2.65 -10.27 -29.63
C ASP A 159 -1.85 -10.22 -28.32
N ALA A 160 -2.14 -9.22 -27.45
CA ALA A 160 -1.57 -9.10 -26.13
C ALA A 160 -2.63 -8.68 -25.10
N VAL A 161 -2.49 -9.16 -23.87
CA VAL A 161 -3.34 -8.81 -22.73
C VAL A 161 -2.46 -8.39 -21.54
N ILE A 162 -2.78 -7.25 -20.95
CA ILE A 162 -2.13 -6.74 -19.73
C ILE A 162 -3.15 -6.79 -18.60
N CYS A 163 -2.90 -7.64 -17.60
CA CYS A 163 -3.73 -7.78 -16.42
C CYS A 163 -3.29 -6.74 -15.35
N ALA A 164 -4.08 -5.67 -15.22
CA ALA A 164 -3.88 -4.55 -14.31
C ALA A 164 -5.07 -4.36 -13.35
N MET A 165 -5.73 -5.47 -12.98
CA MET A 165 -6.99 -5.46 -12.22
C MET A 165 -6.82 -5.28 -10.72
N GLY A 166 -5.58 -5.07 -10.25
CA GLY A 166 -5.27 -4.86 -8.84
C GLY A 166 -5.36 -6.14 -8.00
N GLY A 167 -5.46 -5.96 -6.69
CA GLY A 167 -5.58 -7.04 -5.71
C GLY A 167 -6.96 -7.04 -5.02
N ASP A 168 -6.97 -7.36 -3.71
CA ASP A 168 -8.17 -7.48 -2.88
C ASP A 168 -8.43 -6.24 -2.00
N ALA A 169 -7.40 -5.39 -1.80
CA ALA A 169 -7.49 -4.22 -0.92
C ALA A 169 -8.33 -3.09 -1.51
N GLY A 170 -9.25 -2.56 -0.70
CA GLY A 170 -10.11 -1.46 -1.05
C GLY A 170 -11.29 -1.84 -1.96
N PRO A 171 -12.13 -2.84 -1.60
CA PRO A 171 -13.27 -3.29 -2.42
C PRO A 171 -14.27 -2.16 -2.74
N GLN A 172 -14.33 -1.11 -1.93
CA GLN A 172 -15.13 0.09 -2.19
C GLN A 172 -14.68 0.85 -3.46
N PHE A 173 -13.47 0.62 -3.95
CA PHE A 173 -12.97 1.17 -5.21
C PHE A 173 -13.22 0.26 -6.42
N GLY A 174 -13.91 -0.86 -6.21
CA GLY A 174 -14.30 -1.78 -7.26
C GLY A 174 -13.33 -2.94 -7.47
N THR A 175 -12.28 -3.09 -6.67
CA THR A 175 -11.45 -4.30 -6.70
C THR A 175 -12.18 -5.47 -6.03
N ASP A 176 -11.98 -6.68 -6.53
CA ASP A 176 -12.66 -7.90 -6.05
C ASP A 176 -11.73 -9.12 -6.05
N GLY A 177 -10.42 -8.90 -6.23
CA GLY A 177 -9.43 -9.96 -6.31
C GLY A 177 -9.51 -10.81 -7.58
N PHE A 178 -10.23 -10.38 -8.62
CA PHE A 178 -10.28 -11.15 -9.86
C PHE A 178 -8.89 -11.32 -10.48
N GLY A 179 -8.04 -10.28 -10.46
CA GLY A 179 -6.69 -10.32 -11.02
C GLY A 179 -5.81 -11.40 -10.40
N THR A 180 -5.82 -11.52 -9.07
CA THR A 180 -5.05 -12.54 -8.34
C THR A 180 -5.61 -13.95 -8.57
N ARG A 181 -6.94 -14.11 -8.55
CA ARG A 181 -7.57 -15.39 -8.89
C ARG A 181 -7.30 -15.79 -10.33
N PHE A 182 -7.33 -14.84 -11.24
CA PHE A 182 -7.05 -15.08 -12.65
C PHE A 182 -5.59 -15.52 -12.87
N ALA A 183 -4.62 -14.89 -12.21
CA ALA A 183 -3.21 -15.30 -12.26
C ALA A 183 -3.03 -16.76 -11.79
N ALA A 184 -3.72 -17.16 -10.71
CA ALA A 184 -3.73 -18.54 -10.24
C ALA A 184 -4.37 -19.50 -11.26
N GLN A 185 -5.47 -19.12 -11.91
CA GLN A 185 -6.11 -19.92 -12.97
C GLN A 185 -5.19 -20.12 -14.20
N CYS A 186 -4.32 -19.15 -14.49
CA CYS A 186 -3.30 -19.29 -15.52
C CYS A 186 -2.13 -20.22 -15.11
N GLY A 187 -2.18 -20.81 -13.92
CA GLY A 187 -1.12 -21.70 -13.40
C GLY A 187 0.01 -20.97 -12.67
N GLY A 188 -0.15 -19.67 -12.38
CA GLY A 188 0.84 -18.90 -11.64
C GLY A 188 0.92 -19.32 -10.17
N ARG A 189 2.12 -19.41 -9.63
CA ARG A 189 2.35 -19.64 -8.20
C ARG A 189 2.06 -18.38 -7.43
N MET A 190 1.26 -18.52 -6.38
CA MET A 190 0.76 -17.40 -5.58
C MET A 190 1.38 -17.38 -4.19
N ALA A 191 1.76 -16.21 -3.72
CA ALA A 191 1.97 -15.95 -2.29
C ALA A 191 0.60 -15.78 -1.61
N PRO A 192 0.43 -16.26 -0.34
CA PRO A 192 -0.81 -16.05 0.41
C PRO A 192 -1.18 -14.56 0.48
N LEU A 193 -2.45 -14.26 0.19
CA LEU A 193 -2.96 -12.89 0.24
C LEU A 193 -3.23 -12.45 1.68
N TYR A 194 -2.91 -11.20 1.99
CA TYR A 194 -3.22 -10.60 3.28
C TYR A 194 -3.44 -9.09 3.17
N PRO A 195 -4.30 -8.50 4.06
CA PRO A 195 -4.45 -7.05 4.12
C PRO A 195 -3.14 -6.40 4.56
N CYS A 196 -2.56 -5.56 3.70
CA CYS A 196 -1.29 -4.87 3.95
C CYS A 196 -1.52 -3.36 4.04
N LEU A 197 -0.69 -2.66 4.79
CA LEU A 197 -0.86 -1.24 5.13
C LEU A 197 -2.25 -0.96 5.71
N THR A 198 -2.58 -1.65 6.77
CA THR A 198 -3.89 -1.56 7.44
C THR A 198 -3.73 -1.29 8.94
N ALA A 199 -4.80 -0.85 9.58
CA ALA A 199 -4.87 -0.74 11.03
C ALA A 199 -4.79 -2.13 11.68
N LEU A 200 -4.40 -2.18 12.95
CA LEU A 200 -4.28 -3.41 13.75
C LEU A 200 -5.37 -3.44 14.82
N GLN A 201 -6.12 -4.53 14.86
CA GLN A 201 -6.97 -4.86 16.00
C GLN A 201 -6.09 -5.40 17.14
N CYS A 202 -6.49 -5.13 18.39
CA CYS A 202 -5.82 -5.61 19.59
C CYS A 202 -6.80 -6.48 20.41
N ALA A 203 -6.29 -7.48 21.13
CA ALA A 203 -7.13 -8.29 22.04
C ALA A 203 -7.80 -7.43 23.11
N HIS A 204 -7.09 -6.42 23.62
CA HIS A 204 -7.59 -5.49 24.65
C HIS A 204 -7.43 -4.03 24.18
N PRO A 205 -8.33 -3.53 23.29
CA PRO A 205 -8.26 -2.17 22.80
C PRO A 205 -8.58 -1.15 23.89
N ARG A 206 -7.89 -0.03 23.89
CA ARG A 206 -8.14 1.08 24.81
C ARG A 206 -9.27 1.96 24.27
N LYS A 207 -10.51 1.45 24.26
CA LYS A 207 -11.69 2.13 23.67
C LYS A 207 -11.86 3.60 24.06
N PRO A 208 -11.63 4.03 25.33
CA PRO A 208 -11.72 5.46 25.69
C PRO A 208 -10.75 6.37 24.96
N LEU A 209 -9.70 5.81 24.32
CA LEU A 209 -8.71 6.57 23.53
C LEU A 209 -9.11 6.72 22.06
N ALA A 210 -10.23 6.16 21.62
CA ALA A 210 -10.64 6.25 20.23
C ALA A 210 -10.65 7.70 19.72
N GLY A 211 -10.00 7.94 18.56
CA GLY A 211 -9.80 9.25 17.96
C GLY A 211 -8.59 10.04 18.46
N ILE A 212 -7.94 9.63 19.56
CA ILE A 212 -6.72 10.28 20.04
C ILE A 212 -5.55 9.90 19.15
N ARG A 213 -4.67 10.88 18.92
CA ARG A 213 -3.42 10.72 18.19
C ARG A 213 -2.24 11.11 19.06
N ALA A 214 -1.14 10.39 18.94
CA ALA A 214 0.10 10.67 19.64
C ALA A 214 1.30 10.40 18.72
N LYS A 215 2.30 11.26 18.76
CA LYS A 215 3.59 11.00 18.12
C LYS A 215 4.43 10.08 19.02
N GLY A 216 5.16 9.15 18.41
CA GLY A 216 6.03 8.24 19.15
C GLY A 216 6.78 7.30 18.22
N CYS A 217 7.41 6.29 18.81
CA CYS A 217 8.02 5.17 18.11
C CYS A 217 7.18 3.91 18.36
N ALA A 218 6.69 3.29 17.29
CA ALA A 218 6.04 1.99 17.35
C ALA A 218 7.04 0.90 16.98
N SER A 219 7.20 -0.10 17.84
CA SER A 219 8.06 -1.26 17.60
C SER A 219 7.19 -2.51 17.46
N LEU A 220 7.38 -3.28 16.38
CA LEU A 220 6.80 -4.62 16.23
C LEU A 220 7.76 -5.64 16.84
N LEU A 221 7.26 -6.45 17.76
CA LEU A 221 8.01 -7.50 18.42
C LEU A 221 7.35 -8.86 18.18
N ASP A 222 8.17 -9.93 18.21
CA ASP A 222 7.64 -11.26 18.46
C ASP A 222 7.49 -11.45 19.98
N GLY A 223 6.26 -11.61 20.45
CA GLY A 223 5.97 -11.84 21.87
C GLY A 223 6.41 -13.21 22.38
N ALA A 224 6.91 -14.11 21.51
CA ALA A 224 7.44 -15.40 21.92
C ALA A 224 8.85 -15.30 22.51
N ASP A 225 9.69 -14.40 21.98
CA ASP A 225 11.08 -14.23 22.38
C ASP A 225 11.47 -12.77 22.69
N GLY A 226 10.55 -11.83 22.49
CA GLY A 226 10.76 -10.39 22.71
C GLY A 226 11.60 -9.69 21.63
N ARG A 227 11.95 -10.37 20.54
CA ARG A 227 12.77 -9.83 19.46
C ARG A 227 12.05 -8.71 18.73
N VAL A 228 12.71 -7.57 18.60
CA VAL A 228 12.23 -6.44 17.77
C VAL A 228 12.44 -6.77 16.30
N LEU A 229 11.38 -6.71 15.52
CA LEU A 229 11.38 -6.98 14.08
C LEU A 229 11.52 -5.70 13.25
N ALA A 230 10.84 -4.63 13.69
CA ALA A 230 10.92 -3.32 13.04
C ALA A 230 10.55 -2.22 14.03
N ARG A 231 10.96 -0.99 13.69
CA ARG A 231 10.59 0.25 14.40
C ARG A 231 10.19 1.31 13.41
N GLU A 232 9.08 2.00 13.70
CA GLU A 232 8.56 3.06 12.88
C GLU A 232 8.26 4.29 13.73
N MET A 233 8.84 5.43 13.36
CA MET A 233 8.55 6.72 13.96
C MET A 233 7.32 7.34 13.29
N GLY A 234 6.42 7.91 14.07
CA GLY A 234 5.29 8.60 13.48
C GLY A 234 4.13 8.86 14.43
N GLU A 235 3.00 9.24 13.83
CA GLU A 235 1.75 9.41 14.56
C GLU A 235 1.01 8.07 14.65
N VAL A 236 0.74 7.66 15.88
CA VAL A 236 -0.17 6.55 16.22
C VAL A 236 -1.56 7.13 16.44
N GLN A 237 -2.58 6.52 15.85
CA GLN A 237 -3.98 6.81 16.11
C GLN A 237 -4.62 5.65 16.87
N PHE A 238 -5.19 5.94 18.02
CA PHE A 238 -5.97 4.98 18.79
C PHE A 238 -7.38 4.88 18.20
N THR A 239 -7.89 3.65 18.08
CA THR A 239 -9.23 3.36 17.57
C THR A 239 -10.02 2.51 18.57
N GLU A 240 -11.32 2.35 18.35
CA GLU A 240 -12.17 1.50 19.21
C GLU A 240 -11.74 0.02 19.22
N TYR A 241 -11.02 -0.42 18.16
CA TYR A 241 -10.60 -1.80 17.97
C TYR A 241 -9.09 -2.00 18.15
N GLY A 242 -8.29 -0.95 18.25
CA GLY A 242 -6.84 -1.07 18.41
C GLY A 242 -6.06 0.16 17.94
N LEU A 243 -5.09 -0.04 17.06
CA LEU A 243 -4.13 0.96 16.64
C LEU A 243 -4.18 1.22 15.12
N SER A 244 -3.98 2.48 14.73
CA SER A 244 -3.85 2.94 13.37
C SER A 244 -2.78 4.04 13.27
N GLY A 245 -2.66 4.69 12.13
CA GLY A 245 -1.60 5.68 11.83
C GLY A 245 -0.54 5.09 10.92
N ILE A 246 0.23 5.94 10.24
CA ILE A 246 1.16 5.50 9.19
C ILE A 246 2.19 4.50 9.73
N CYS A 247 2.76 4.75 10.91
CA CYS A 247 3.75 3.85 11.52
C CYS A 247 3.16 2.46 11.84
N ILE A 248 1.90 2.39 12.31
CA ILE A 248 1.21 1.12 12.57
C ILE A 248 0.90 0.39 11.27
N MET A 249 0.44 1.12 10.25
CA MET A 249 0.12 0.55 8.94
C MET A 249 1.37 -0.04 8.27
N GLN A 250 2.52 0.61 8.38
CA GLN A 250 3.80 0.07 7.89
C GLN A 250 4.16 -1.24 8.60
N LEU A 251 4.07 -1.28 9.93
CA LEU A 251 4.31 -2.50 10.70
C LEU A 251 3.37 -3.65 10.32
N SER A 252 2.13 -3.35 9.90
CA SER A 252 1.18 -4.37 9.46
C SER A 252 1.65 -5.16 8.22
N GLY A 253 2.48 -4.55 7.37
CA GLY A 253 3.09 -5.22 6.22
C GLY A 253 3.97 -6.42 6.57
N LEU A 254 4.50 -6.45 7.80
CA LEU A 254 5.32 -7.56 8.31
C LEU A 254 4.49 -8.72 8.89
N LEU A 255 3.16 -8.60 8.91
CA LEU A 255 2.26 -9.64 9.43
C LEU A 255 1.79 -10.63 8.35
N ALA A 256 2.62 -10.85 7.34
CA ALA A 256 2.35 -11.81 6.26
C ALA A 256 2.16 -13.23 6.80
N PRO A 257 1.12 -13.97 6.37
CA PRO A 257 0.89 -15.35 6.80
C PRO A 257 2.11 -16.25 6.59
N GLY A 258 2.49 -16.99 7.63
CA GLY A 258 3.62 -17.91 7.62
C GLY A 258 5.01 -17.28 7.66
N ARG A 259 5.12 -15.94 7.57
CA ARG A 259 6.40 -15.19 7.62
C ARG A 259 6.45 -14.16 8.74
N GLY A 260 5.31 -13.73 9.22
CA GLY A 260 5.20 -12.78 10.33
C GLY A 260 5.53 -13.42 11.68
N PRO A 261 5.60 -12.59 12.76
CA PRO A 261 5.81 -13.07 14.11
C PRO A 261 4.68 -13.98 14.57
N LYS A 262 5.00 -15.01 15.36
CA LYS A 262 4.00 -15.96 15.90
C LYS A 262 3.04 -15.30 16.88
N ARG A 263 3.55 -14.34 17.66
CA ARG A 263 2.79 -13.57 18.66
C ARG A 263 3.09 -12.08 18.45
N PRO A 264 2.44 -11.42 17.48
CA PRO A 264 2.72 -10.02 17.21
C PRO A 264 2.34 -9.14 18.39
N VAL A 265 3.28 -8.28 18.79
CA VAL A 265 3.12 -7.26 19.84
C VAL A 265 3.60 -5.93 19.28
N VAL A 266 2.80 -4.87 19.44
CA VAL A 266 3.27 -3.50 19.24
C VAL A 266 3.59 -2.89 20.59
N ALA A 267 4.81 -2.41 20.74
CA ALA A 267 5.24 -1.59 21.86
C ALA A 267 5.39 -0.13 21.41
N LEU A 268 4.70 0.77 22.11
CA LEU A 268 4.76 2.20 21.84
C LEU A 268 5.72 2.88 22.81
N ASP A 269 6.66 3.64 22.30
CA ASP A 269 7.45 4.63 23.02
C ASP A 269 6.86 6.01 22.75
N LEU A 270 6.21 6.60 23.73
CA LEU A 270 5.57 7.92 23.61
C LEU A 270 6.56 9.08 23.83
N PHE A 271 7.80 8.79 24.25
CA PHE A 271 8.84 9.77 24.54
C PHE A 271 10.19 9.36 23.92
N PRO A 272 10.26 9.17 22.59
CA PRO A 272 11.46 8.60 21.95
C PRO A 272 12.72 9.48 22.09
N ALA A 273 12.56 10.79 22.37
CA ALA A 273 13.66 11.71 22.58
C ALA A 273 14.27 11.65 24.01
N LEU A 274 13.62 10.96 24.95
CA LEU A 274 14.07 10.86 26.34
C LEU A 274 14.45 9.42 26.69
N SER A 275 15.52 9.25 27.43
CA SER A 275 15.81 7.98 28.10
C SER A 275 14.80 7.70 29.23
N GLU A 276 14.73 6.46 29.67
CA GLU A 276 13.89 6.08 30.82
C GLU A 276 14.28 6.83 32.11
N THR A 277 15.56 7.07 32.31
CA THR A 277 16.09 7.82 33.46
C THR A 277 15.66 9.28 33.42
N GLU A 278 15.81 9.96 32.27
CA GLU A 278 15.37 11.35 32.08
C GLU A 278 13.85 11.49 32.23
N LEU A 279 13.10 10.54 31.70
CA LEU A 279 11.64 10.53 31.83
C LEU A 279 11.20 10.31 33.28
N THR A 280 11.88 9.43 34.02
CA THR A 280 11.67 9.20 35.45
C THR A 280 11.90 10.48 36.25
N ALA A 281 12.99 11.19 35.99
CA ALA A 281 13.32 12.46 36.65
C ALA A 281 12.28 13.55 36.31
N LEU A 282 11.86 13.63 35.05
CA LEU A 282 10.79 14.55 34.61
C LEU A 282 9.48 14.27 35.36
N PHE A 283 9.07 13.01 35.49
CA PHE A 283 7.84 12.64 36.19
C PHE A 283 7.92 12.96 37.67
N ALA A 284 9.03 12.68 38.34
CA ALA A 284 9.23 13.03 39.74
C ALA A 284 9.14 14.54 40.00
N GLN A 285 9.74 15.36 39.11
CA GLN A 285 9.69 16.82 39.20
C GLN A 285 8.30 17.38 38.99
N ARG A 286 7.50 16.82 38.05
CA ARG A 286 6.18 17.33 37.70
C ARG A 286 5.17 17.33 38.85
N VAL A 287 5.26 16.35 39.76
CA VAL A 287 4.38 16.29 40.95
C VAL A 287 4.46 17.54 41.79
N GLY A 288 5.68 18.06 41.98
CA GLY A 288 5.89 19.29 42.72
C GLY A 288 5.37 20.57 42.02
N LEU A 289 5.21 20.53 40.69
CA LEU A 289 4.84 21.68 39.89
C LEU A 289 3.33 21.79 39.64
N LEU A 290 2.66 20.66 39.41
CA LEU A 290 1.29 20.64 38.84
C LEU A 290 0.25 20.03 39.78
N GLY A 291 0.65 19.60 40.98
CA GLY A 291 -0.29 18.97 41.91
C GLY A 291 -0.42 17.45 41.72
N SER A 292 -1.46 16.89 42.31
CA SER A 292 -1.52 15.49 42.64
C SER A 292 -2.53 14.67 41.87
N GLU A 293 -3.33 15.30 41.06
CA GLU A 293 -4.36 14.57 40.30
C GLU A 293 -3.84 14.12 38.96
N ALA A 294 -4.17 12.87 38.56
CA ALA A 294 -3.69 12.29 37.31
C ALA A 294 -4.05 13.13 36.06
N ALA A 295 -5.12 13.93 36.13
CA ALA A 295 -5.50 14.81 35.05
C ALA A 295 -4.55 16.03 34.92
N GLU A 296 -4.16 16.63 36.04
CA GLU A 296 -3.29 17.81 36.09
C GLU A 296 -1.83 17.43 35.79
N PHE A 297 -1.39 16.27 36.25
CA PHE A 297 -0.06 15.72 35.98
C PHE A 297 0.29 15.71 34.50
N TRP A 298 -0.68 15.48 33.58
CA TRP A 298 -0.45 15.37 32.15
C TRP A 298 -0.57 16.70 31.38
N LEU A 299 -0.97 17.80 32.03
CA LEU A 299 -1.08 19.09 31.39
C LEU A 299 0.23 19.51 30.71
N GLY A 300 0.15 19.86 29.42
CA GLY A 300 1.33 20.25 28.63
C GLY A 300 2.29 19.13 28.27
N LEU A 301 1.99 17.87 28.61
CA LEU A 301 2.83 16.72 28.28
C LEU A 301 2.15 15.72 27.33
N LEU A 302 0.96 15.25 27.68
CA LEU A 302 0.14 14.36 26.87
C LEU A 302 -1.32 14.77 26.95
N PRO A 303 -2.16 14.38 25.95
CA PRO A 303 -3.61 14.48 26.10
C PRO A 303 -4.08 13.80 27.40
N ALA A 304 -4.90 14.45 28.20
CA ALA A 304 -5.28 13.97 29.53
C ALA A 304 -5.87 12.54 29.54
N LYS A 305 -6.66 12.18 28.52
CA LYS A 305 -7.19 10.82 28.38
C LYS A 305 -6.08 9.79 28.13
N LEU A 306 -5.10 10.14 27.30
CA LEU A 306 -3.97 9.26 26.97
C LEU A 306 -3.10 9.03 28.23
N GLY A 307 -2.78 10.13 28.93
CA GLY A 307 -2.02 10.05 30.17
C GLY A 307 -2.68 9.22 31.26
N ARG A 308 -4.00 9.38 31.45
CA ARG A 308 -4.76 8.55 32.42
C ARG A 308 -4.75 7.08 32.05
N ALA A 309 -4.88 6.72 30.78
CA ALA A 309 -4.81 5.34 30.35
C ALA A 309 -3.43 4.72 30.58
N LEU A 310 -2.36 5.49 30.28
CA LEU A 310 -1.01 5.07 30.57
C LEU A 310 -0.74 4.88 32.06
N TRP A 311 -1.29 5.78 32.89
CA TRP A 311 -1.21 5.72 34.35
C TRP A 311 -1.89 4.46 34.89
N ALA A 312 -3.10 4.16 34.43
CA ALA A 312 -3.83 2.95 34.82
C ALA A 312 -3.09 1.67 34.38
N ASP A 313 -2.52 1.66 33.17
CA ASP A 313 -1.76 0.50 32.67
C ASP A 313 -0.43 0.32 33.41
N ALA A 314 0.15 1.38 33.97
CA ALA A 314 1.26 1.30 34.90
C ALA A 314 0.84 0.75 36.28
N GLY A 315 -0.48 0.52 36.52
CA GLY A 315 -1.02 0.03 37.78
C GLY A 315 -0.78 1.02 38.94
N LEU A 316 -0.90 2.32 38.66
CA LEU A 316 -0.71 3.38 39.63
C LEU A 316 -2.06 3.88 40.14
N PRO A 317 -2.19 4.25 41.46
CA PRO A 317 -3.39 4.85 41.99
C PRO A 317 -3.64 6.24 41.36
N GLU A 318 -4.88 6.68 41.34
CA GLU A 318 -5.27 7.94 40.67
C GLU A 318 -4.65 9.18 41.32
N ASN A 319 -4.34 9.12 42.61
CA ASN A 319 -3.75 10.24 43.36
C ASN A 319 -2.21 10.18 43.33
N ALA A 320 -1.57 11.03 42.56
CA ALA A 320 -0.12 11.07 42.38
C ALA A 320 0.67 11.45 43.66
N ARG A 321 0.09 12.23 44.59
CA ARG A 321 0.80 12.62 45.84
C ARG A 321 1.06 11.45 46.79
N ALA A 322 0.24 10.43 46.73
CA ALA A 322 0.38 9.24 47.57
C ALA A 322 1.37 8.20 47.01
N LEU A 323 2.01 8.48 45.85
CA LEU A 323 2.87 7.52 45.21
C LEU A 323 4.28 7.47 45.81
N PRO A 324 4.82 6.27 46.04
CA PRO A 324 6.21 6.13 46.42
C PRO A 324 7.16 6.52 45.27
N ALA A 325 8.41 6.88 45.58
CA ALA A 325 9.40 7.23 44.58
C ALA A 325 9.60 6.15 43.48
N SER A 326 9.34 4.87 43.82
CA SER A 326 9.41 3.74 42.89
C SER A 326 8.30 3.72 41.83
N ALA A 327 7.28 4.56 41.93
CA ALA A 327 6.19 4.66 40.95
C ALA A 327 6.66 5.32 39.65
N TRP A 328 7.56 6.30 39.72
CA TRP A 328 8.02 7.06 38.55
C TRP A 328 8.82 6.23 37.57
N PRO A 329 9.79 5.39 38.00
CA PRO A 329 10.43 4.44 37.08
C PRO A 329 9.42 3.50 36.40
N LYS A 330 8.42 3.03 37.12
CA LYS A 330 7.40 2.14 36.56
C LYS A 330 6.55 2.84 35.50
N LEU A 331 6.13 4.09 35.74
CA LEU A 331 5.41 4.91 34.78
C LEU A 331 6.28 5.21 33.53
N ALA A 332 7.57 5.56 33.75
CA ALA A 332 8.50 5.81 32.67
C ALA A 332 8.73 4.57 31.80
N ALA A 333 8.96 3.41 32.41
CA ALA A 333 9.10 2.14 31.70
C ALA A 333 7.84 1.81 30.87
N THR A 334 6.64 2.03 31.45
CA THR A 334 5.38 1.84 30.71
C THR A 334 5.26 2.81 29.53
N ALA A 335 5.60 4.08 29.71
CA ALA A 335 5.56 5.09 28.66
C ALA A 335 6.58 4.85 27.53
N LYS A 336 7.71 4.21 27.85
CA LYS A 336 8.76 3.82 26.89
C LYS A 336 8.44 2.50 26.18
N CYS A 337 7.59 1.65 26.75
CA CYS A 337 7.27 0.33 26.21
C CYS A 337 5.81 -0.03 26.49
N TRP A 338 4.87 0.78 25.99
CA TRP A 338 3.44 0.52 26.18
C TRP A 338 2.96 -0.55 25.22
N ARG A 339 2.60 -1.73 25.73
CA ARG A 339 2.38 -2.95 24.96
C ARG A 339 0.93 -3.14 24.55
N PHE A 340 0.75 -3.55 23.29
CA PHE A 340 -0.53 -3.94 22.68
C PHE A 340 -0.35 -5.32 22.05
N GLU A 341 -1.16 -6.28 22.50
CA GLU A 341 -1.02 -7.70 22.20
C GLU A 341 -2.26 -8.27 21.49
N GLY A 342 -2.16 -9.50 20.97
CA GLY A 342 -3.23 -10.16 20.24
C GLY A 342 -3.59 -9.40 18.96
N LEU A 343 -2.54 -8.95 18.24
CA LEU A 343 -2.69 -8.12 17.07
C LEU A 343 -3.12 -8.93 15.87
N THR A 344 -4.12 -8.41 15.16
CA THR A 344 -4.56 -8.92 13.86
C THR A 344 -4.76 -7.75 12.88
N PRO A 345 -4.35 -7.88 11.61
CA PRO A 345 -4.64 -6.87 10.60
C PRO A 345 -6.16 -6.68 10.43
N CYS A 346 -6.58 -5.43 10.25
CA CYS A 346 -7.94 -5.14 9.82
C CYS A 346 -8.17 -5.65 8.40
N GLY A 347 -9.47 -5.85 8.04
CA GLY A 347 -9.84 -6.47 6.77
C GLY A 347 -9.58 -5.60 5.54
N TRP A 348 -9.86 -6.17 4.38
CA TRP A 348 -9.62 -5.61 3.05
C TRP A 348 -10.15 -4.20 2.81
N LYS A 349 -11.28 -3.85 3.43
CA LYS A 349 -11.89 -2.51 3.31
C LYS A 349 -11.01 -1.40 3.86
N GLN A 350 -10.19 -1.70 4.88
CA GLN A 350 -9.29 -0.75 5.52
C GLN A 350 -7.85 -0.82 4.98
N ALA A 351 -7.50 -1.93 4.33
CA ALA A 351 -6.18 -2.10 3.74
C ALA A 351 -5.96 -1.15 2.56
N GLN A 352 -4.78 -0.53 2.52
CA GLN A 352 -4.41 0.32 1.38
C GLN A 352 -3.89 -0.50 0.20
N THR A 353 -3.26 -1.65 0.48
CA THR A 353 -2.72 -2.52 -0.54
C THR A 353 -2.84 -3.99 -0.15
N THR A 354 -2.79 -4.86 -1.15
CA THR A 354 -2.76 -6.31 -1.01
C THR A 354 -1.33 -6.76 -0.85
N GLY A 355 -1.03 -7.46 0.24
CA GLY A 355 0.19 -8.23 0.35
C GLY A 355 -0.01 -9.64 -0.20
N GLY A 356 1.04 -10.26 -0.71
CA GLY A 356 0.94 -11.49 -1.49
C GLY A 356 0.51 -11.23 -2.94
N GLY A 357 0.12 -12.28 -3.65
CA GLY A 357 -0.23 -12.20 -5.07
C GLY A 357 0.59 -13.13 -5.94
N LEU A 358 0.62 -12.91 -7.25
CA LEU A 358 1.44 -13.68 -8.18
C LEU A 358 2.92 -13.47 -7.85
N LEU A 359 3.65 -14.56 -7.61
CA LEU A 359 5.08 -14.48 -7.29
C LEU A 359 5.83 -13.74 -8.39
N LEU A 360 6.75 -12.86 -8.01
CA LEU A 360 7.58 -12.13 -8.97
C LEU A 360 8.47 -13.02 -9.82
N ASP A 361 8.74 -14.23 -9.38
CA ASP A 361 9.48 -15.24 -10.15
C ASP A 361 8.69 -15.79 -11.34
N GLU A 362 7.38 -15.55 -11.41
CA GLU A 362 6.50 -16.02 -12.50
C GLU A 362 6.51 -15.08 -13.71
N VAL A 363 7.13 -13.90 -13.60
CA VAL A 363 7.20 -12.94 -14.70
C VAL A 363 8.64 -12.71 -15.16
N GLU A 364 8.76 -12.35 -16.44
CA GLU A 364 10.02 -11.89 -17.06
C GLU A 364 10.31 -10.43 -16.69
N ASP A 365 11.43 -9.85 -17.16
CA ASP A 365 11.83 -8.47 -16.86
C ASP A 365 10.86 -7.42 -17.43
N ASP A 366 10.12 -7.78 -18.44
CA ASP A 366 9.09 -6.97 -19.07
C ASP A 366 7.69 -7.23 -18.53
N PHE A 367 7.57 -7.95 -17.40
CA PHE A 367 6.33 -8.37 -16.75
C PHE A 367 5.46 -9.35 -17.56
N GLN A 368 6.00 -9.92 -18.64
CA GLN A 368 5.33 -11.01 -19.35
C GLN A 368 5.26 -12.27 -18.47
N PHE A 369 4.10 -12.89 -18.39
CA PHE A 369 3.93 -14.15 -17.65
C PHE A 369 4.70 -15.28 -18.36
N LYS A 370 5.52 -15.98 -17.59
CA LYS A 370 6.40 -17.03 -18.11
C LYS A 370 5.59 -18.15 -18.77
N GLY A 371 6.02 -18.53 -19.95
CA GLY A 371 5.34 -19.57 -20.74
C GLY A 371 4.08 -19.10 -21.49
N CYS A 372 3.64 -17.85 -21.32
CA CYS A 372 2.45 -17.30 -21.97
C CYS A 372 2.77 -16.02 -22.75
N PRO A 373 3.37 -16.12 -23.96
CA PRO A 373 3.74 -14.93 -24.74
C PRO A 373 2.54 -14.01 -25.01
N GLY A 374 2.71 -12.72 -24.70
CA GLY A 374 1.67 -11.71 -24.87
C GLY A 374 0.71 -11.57 -23.70
N LEU A 375 0.88 -12.32 -22.60
CA LEU A 375 0.15 -12.14 -21.35
C LEU A 375 1.06 -11.48 -20.31
N TYR A 376 0.63 -10.38 -19.72
CA TYR A 376 1.39 -9.60 -18.75
C TYR A 376 0.59 -9.43 -17.46
N PHE A 377 1.29 -9.41 -16.30
CA PHE A 377 0.71 -9.05 -15.02
C PHE A 377 1.47 -7.87 -14.40
N VAL A 378 0.74 -6.85 -13.96
CA VAL A 378 1.32 -5.60 -13.46
C VAL A 378 0.63 -5.08 -12.18
N GLY A 379 1.31 -4.18 -11.49
CA GLY A 379 0.78 -3.51 -10.31
C GLY A 379 0.53 -4.44 -9.14
N GLU A 380 -0.61 -4.26 -8.47
CA GLU A 380 -0.96 -4.92 -7.20
C GLU A 380 -1.43 -6.38 -7.37
N THR A 381 -1.53 -6.90 -8.59
CA THR A 381 -1.75 -8.34 -8.85
C THR A 381 -0.51 -9.18 -8.48
N LEU A 382 0.66 -8.55 -8.53
CA LEU A 382 1.96 -9.15 -8.21
C LEU A 382 2.24 -9.12 -6.71
N ASP A 383 2.98 -10.11 -6.20
CA ASP A 383 3.46 -10.17 -4.80
C ASP A 383 4.51 -9.09 -4.51
N CYS A 384 4.04 -7.83 -4.53
CA CYS A 384 4.86 -6.64 -4.31
C CYS A 384 4.02 -5.52 -3.70
N ALA A 385 3.98 -5.48 -2.37
CA ALA A 385 3.35 -4.40 -1.64
C ALA A 385 4.43 -3.43 -1.13
N GLY A 386 4.35 -2.15 -1.50
CA GLY A 386 5.27 -1.12 -1.02
C GLY A 386 4.82 -0.52 0.31
N SER A 387 5.75 0.04 1.07
CA SER A 387 5.49 0.85 2.26
C SER A 387 4.56 2.04 1.99
N CYS A 388 4.08 2.73 3.03
CA CYS A 388 3.40 4.01 2.86
C CYS A 388 4.40 5.06 2.34
N GLY A 389 4.02 5.83 1.29
CA GLY A 389 4.87 6.93 0.86
C GLY A 389 5.22 7.00 -0.62
N GLY A 390 4.39 6.45 -1.52
CA GLY A 390 4.58 6.54 -2.97
C GLY A 390 5.03 5.23 -3.63
N TYR A 391 5.58 4.31 -2.88
CA TYR A 391 6.17 3.06 -3.36
C TYR A 391 5.20 2.19 -4.18
N ASN A 392 3.94 2.08 -3.76
CA ASN A 392 2.91 1.31 -4.46
C ASN A 392 2.53 1.92 -5.81
N LEU A 393 2.50 3.26 -5.91
CA LEU A 393 2.23 3.94 -7.18
C LEU A 393 3.44 3.91 -8.10
N HIS A 394 4.65 4.09 -7.57
CA HIS A 394 5.91 3.88 -8.32
C HIS A 394 5.93 2.51 -9.00
N TRP A 395 5.68 1.43 -8.22
CA TRP A 395 5.60 0.07 -8.75
C TRP A 395 4.49 -0.10 -9.79
N ALA A 396 3.30 0.43 -9.51
CA ALA A 396 2.15 0.29 -10.40
C ALA A 396 2.39 1.00 -11.74
N PHE A 397 2.85 2.24 -11.72
CA PHE A 397 3.16 3.00 -12.92
C PHE A 397 4.32 2.38 -13.70
N GLY A 398 5.43 2.07 -13.02
CA GLY A 398 6.61 1.51 -13.66
C GLY A 398 6.36 0.16 -14.32
N SER A 399 5.74 -0.79 -13.61
CA SER A 399 5.38 -2.09 -14.18
C SER A 399 4.41 -1.94 -15.36
N GLY A 400 3.44 -1.03 -15.26
CA GLY A 400 2.52 -0.72 -16.35
C GLY A 400 3.24 -0.16 -17.59
N ILE A 401 4.12 0.82 -17.41
CA ILE A 401 4.90 1.42 -18.50
C ILE A 401 5.72 0.36 -19.23
N ILE A 402 6.42 -0.50 -18.49
CA ILE A 402 7.27 -1.55 -19.07
C ILE A 402 6.41 -2.55 -19.86
N ALA A 403 5.36 -3.09 -19.25
CA ALA A 403 4.48 -4.06 -19.90
C ALA A 403 3.78 -3.46 -21.15
N GLY A 404 3.36 -2.18 -21.07
CA GLY A 404 2.78 -1.48 -22.23
C GLY A 404 3.75 -1.37 -23.40
N ARG A 405 5.01 -0.97 -23.12
CA ARG A 405 6.08 -0.91 -24.13
C ARG A 405 6.39 -2.30 -24.69
N ALA A 406 6.41 -3.34 -23.88
CA ALA A 406 6.68 -4.70 -24.30
C ALA A 406 5.54 -5.28 -25.16
N ALA A 407 4.30 -5.12 -24.74
CA ALA A 407 3.12 -5.56 -25.49
C ALA A 407 3.06 -4.89 -26.88
N ALA A 408 3.41 -3.61 -26.96
CA ALA A 408 3.48 -2.86 -28.23
C ALA A 408 4.54 -3.40 -29.22
N LYS A 409 5.62 -4.01 -28.72
CA LYS A 409 6.72 -4.57 -29.52
C LYS A 409 6.48 -6.04 -29.88
N LEU A 410 5.43 -6.66 -29.39
CA LEU A 410 5.13 -8.07 -29.64
C LEU A 410 4.91 -8.30 -31.15
N ARG A 411 5.83 -9.03 -31.77
CA ARG A 411 5.73 -9.36 -33.21
C ARG A 411 4.92 -10.65 -33.38
N LYS A 412 3.90 -10.63 -34.23
CA LYS A 412 3.30 -11.89 -34.69
C LYS A 412 4.38 -12.74 -35.31
N LYS A 413 4.60 -13.96 -34.79
CA LYS A 413 5.42 -14.95 -35.52
C LYS A 413 4.76 -15.11 -36.90
N LYS A 414 5.45 -14.70 -37.98
CA LYS A 414 5.05 -15.04 -39.33
C LYS A 414 4.95 -16.58 -39.36
N LYS A 415 3.76 -17.09 -39.72
CA LYS A 415 3.56 -18.51 -40.01
C LYS A 415 4.36 -18.91 -41.24
#